data_681699585db4c5f8209c7e2f9d8eae8e
#
_entry.id   681699585db4c5f8209c7e2f9d8eae8e
#
_cell.length_a   1.000
_cell.length_b   1.000
_cell.length_c   1.000
_cell.angle_alpha   90.00
_cell.angle_beta   90.00
_cell.angle_gamma   90.00
#
_symmetry.space_group_name_H-M   'P 1'
#
loop_
_entity.id
_entity.type
_entity.pdbx_description
1 polymer ?
#
loop_
_entity_poly.entity_id
_entity_poly.type
_entity_poly.pdbx_seq_one_letter_code
_entity_poly.pdbx_strand_id
1 'polypeptide(L)'
;MKKLNLTVALFSLSIAINAQMDLPPSGGNPRATVSEEVGITSITIKYSRPDVNKREGKLFGDGANFPVSYGFTTVNLNTNKNTQPWRAGANENTIITFEHDVKVEGKDLKAGTYGLHMAVWPDKATVIFSNQSGSWGSFFYDE
;
A
#
# COMPACT_ATOMS: atom_id res chain seq x y z
N MET A 1 -52.79 23.33 -51.22
CA MET A 1 -52.44 23.05 -49.82
C MET A 1 -51.19 22.16 -49.82
N LYS A 2 -50.01 22.76 -49.53
CA LYS A 2 -48.73 22.02 -49.52
C LYS A 2 -48.54 21.42 -48.12
N LYS A 3 -48.42 20.10 -48.03
CA LYS A 3 -48.11 19.41 -46.76
C LYS A 3 -46.59 19.55 -46.48
N LEU A 4 -46.26 20.19 -45.38
CA LEU A 4 -44.90 20.33 -44.86
C LEU A 4 -44.56 19.07 -44.10
N ASN A 5 -43.70 18.22 -44.63
CA ASN A 5 -43.18 17.08 -43.91
C ASN A 5 -42.00 17.53 -43.02
N LEU A 6 -42.23 17.56 -41.72
CA LEU A 6 -41.20 17.82 -40.71
C LEU A 6 -40.49 16.54 -40.37
N THR A 7 -39.32 16.34 -40.94
CA THR A 7 -38.43 15.24 -40.59
C THR A 7 -37.60 15.62 -39.39
N VAL A 8 -37.92 15.06 -38.20
CA VAL A 8 -37.15 15.25 -37.01
C VAL A 8 -35.94 14.29 -37.05
N ALA A 9 -34.76 14.82 -37.33
CA ALA A 9 -33.51 14.06 -37.22
C ALA A 9 -33.12 13.96 -35.75
N LEU A 10 -33.26 12.76 -35.16
CA LEU A 10 -32.73 12.44 -33.83
C LEU A 10 -31.22 12.32 -33.94
N PHE A 11 -30.50 13.33 -33.49
CA PHE A 11 -29.04 13.27 -33.35
C PHE A 11 -28.75 12.58 -32.01
N SER A 12 -28.47 11.29 -32.06
CA SER A 12 -27.96 10.52 -30.89
C SER A 12 -26.50 10.93 -30.63
N LEU A 13 -26.31 11.85 -29.69
CA LEU A 13 -25.00 12.23 -29.20
C LEU A 13 -24.46 11.08 -28.31
N SER A 14 -23.65 10.19 -28.87
CA SER A 14 -22.91 9.17 -28.14
C SER A 14 -21.82 9.85 -27.36
N ILE A 15 -22.05 10.10 -26.06
CA ILE A 15 -21.01 10.54 -25.12
C ILE A 15 -20.16 9.30 -24.82
N ALA A 16 -19.02 9.19 -25.47
CA ALA A 16 -17.99 8.22 -25.07
C ALA A 16 -17.43 8.65 -23.71
N ILE A 17 -17.93 8.06 -22.64
CA ILE A 17 -17.34 8.21 -21.30
C ILE A 17 -16.06 7.38 -21.32
N ASN A 18 -14.94 8.05 -21.56
CA ASN A 18 -13.64 7.47 -21.27
C ASN A 18 -13.47 7.45 -19.77
N ALA A 19 -13.80 6.34 -19.12
CA ALA A 19 -13.39 6.08 -17.74
C ALA A 19 -11.88 5.85 -17.74
N GLN A 20 -11.09 6.92 -17.88
CA GLN A 20 -9.66 6.85 -17.61
C GLN A 20 -9.50 6.69 -16.09
N MET A 21 -8.95 5.53 -15.71
CA MET A 21 -8.44 5.37 -14.36
C MET A 21 -7.21 6.26 -14.24
N ASP A 22 -7.39 7.42 -13.62
CA ASP A 22 -6.31 8.35 -13.35
C ASP A 22 -5.41 7.68 -12.28
N LEU A 23 -4.26 7.18 -12.70
CA LEU A 23 -3.27 6.63 -11.78
C LEU A 23 -2.70 7.79 -10.98
N PRO A 24 -2.71 7.73 -9.65
CA PRO A 24 -2.11 8.79 -8.86
C PRO A 24 -0.63 8.97 -9.24
N PRO A 25 -0.08 10.19 -9.16
CA PRO A 25 1.25 10.54 -9.65
C PRO A 25 2.41 9.87 -8.88
N SER A 26 2.16 8.85 -8.11
CA SER A 26 3.12 8.10 -7.30
C SER A 26 3.88 7.02 -8.09
N GLY A 27 4.38 7.37 -9.28
CA GLY A 27 5.44 6.58 -9.93
C GLY A 27 5.08 5.15 -10.35
N GLY A 28 3.86 4.88 -10.80
CA GLY A 28 3.52 3.57 -11.38
C GLY A 28 3.26 2.44 -10.36
N ASN A 29 3.19 2.76 -9.06
CA ASN A 29 2.82 1.81 -8.01
C ASN A 29 1.38 2.07 -7.56
N PRO A 30 0.35 1.40 -8.14
CA PRO A 30 -1.04 1.69 -7.83
C PRO A 30 -1.34 1.41 -6.36
N ARG A 31 -2.12 2.32 -5.75
CA ARG A 31 -2.60 2.15 -4.38
C ARG A 31 -3.68 1.10 -4.31
N ALA A 32 -3.73 0.38 -3.20
CA ALA A 32 -4.77 -0.57 -2.87
C ALA A 32 -5.20 -0.41 -1.42
N THR A 33 -6.44 -0.81 -1.17
CA THR A 33 -7.01 -0.91 0.17
C THR A 33 -7.67 -2.26 0.29
N VAL A 34 -7.37 -2.95 1.37
CA VAL A 34 -8.04 -4.20 1.78
C VAL A 34 -8.63 -3.96 3.16
N SER A 35 -9.87 -4.35 3.35
CA SER A 35 -10.55 -4.27 4.64
C SER A 35 -11.20 -5.61 4.96
N GLU A 36 -11.15 -6.01 6.22
CA GLU A 36 -11.74 -7.24 6.74
C GLU A 36 -12.42 -6.96 8.07
N GLU A 37 -13.59 -7.58 8.27
CA GLU A 37 -14.31 -7.53 9.54
C GLU A 37 -13.95 -8.76 10.37
N VAL A 38 -13.32 -8.54 11.52
CA VAL A 38 -12.95 -9.58 12.48
C VAL A 38 -13.78 -9.39 13.76
N GLY A 39 -14.88 -10.13 13.86
CA GLY A 39 -15.88 -9.91 14.90
C GLY A 39 -16.57 -8.56 14.72
N ILE A 40 -16.36 -7.64 15.67
CA ILE A 40 -16.92 -6.28 15.64
C ILE A 40 -15.90 -5.24 15.18
N THR A 41 -14.68 -5.67 14.80
CA THR A 41 -13.57 -4.78 14.47
C THR A 41 -13.30 -4.79 12.98
N SER A 42 -13.35 -3.62 12.35
CA SER A 42 -12.83 -3.44 11.01
C SER A 42 -11.31 -3.28 11.05
N ILE A 43 -10.61 -4.04 10.21
CA ILE A 43 -9.16 -3.93 10.02
C ILE A 43 -8.93 -3.53 8.58
N THR A 44 -8.27 -2.39 8.37
CA THR A 44 -8.02 -1.86 7.02
C THR A 44 -6.54 -1.68 6.77
N ILE A 45 -6.03 -2.23 5.66
CA ILE A 45 -4.65 -2.02 5.19
C ILE A 45 -4.68 -1.20 3.91
N LYS A 46 -3.89 -0.10 3.88
CA LYS A 46 -3.66 0.71 2.68
C LYS A 46 -2.18 0.64 2.30
N TYR A 47 -1.90 0.32 1.05
CA TYR A 47 -0.55 0.11 0.56
C TYR A 47 -0.41 0.47 -0.91
N SER A 48 0.83 0.68 -1.36
CA SER A 48 1.16 0.81 -2.78
C SER A 48 1.76 -0.48 -3.30
N ARG A 49 1.30 -0.95 -4.47
CA ARG A 49 1.69 -2.23 -5.08
C ARG A 49 2.79 -2.00 -6.11
N PRO A 50 4.05 -2.30 -5.79
CA PRO A 50 5.11 -2.30 -6.79
C PRO A 50 4.94 -3.47 -7.75
N ASP A 51 5.23 -3.24 -9.02
CA ASP A 51 5.30 -4.29 -10.02
C ASP A 51 6.53 -5.18 -9.78
N VAL A 52 6.35 -6.48 -9.97
CA VAL A 52 7.46 -7.47 -9.92
C VAL A 52 8.50 -7.20 -11.01
N ASN A 53 8.06 -6.79 -12.20
CA ASN A 53 8.88 -6.30 -13.30
C ASN A 53 10.09 -7.21 -13.60
N LYS A 54 9.81 -8.48 -13.98
CA LYS A 54 10.81 -9.52 -14.33
C LYS A 54 11.78 -9.89 -13.19
N ARG A 55 11.36 -9.68 -11.94
CA ARG A 55 12.11 -10.04 -10.72
C ARG A 55 11.51 -11.22 -9.97
N GLU A 56 10.76 -12.09 -10.68
CA GLU A 56 10.20 -13.32 -10.13
C GLU A 56 11.32 -14.14 -9.49
N GLY A 57 11.12 -14.58 -8.24
CA GLY A 57 12.13 -15.31 -7.46
C GLY A 57 13.35 -14.51 -6.99
N LYS A 58 13.38 -13.18 -7.27
CA LYS A 58 14.48 -12.28 -6.89
C LYS A 58 13.99 -11.05 -6.14
N LEU A 59 12.88 -11.17 -5.42
CA LEU A 59 12.33 -10.04 -4.65
C LEU A 59 12.99 -9.94 -3.28
N PHE A 60 13.27 -11.06 -2.65
CA PHE A 60 13.83 -11.16 -1.32
C PHE A 60 15.21 -11.85 -1.36
N GLY A 61 16.15 -11.37 -0.59
CA GLY A 61 17.48 -11.97 -0.51
C GLY A 61 18.47 -11.15 0.32
N ASP A 62 19.72 -11.61 0.38
CA ASP A 62 20.78 -10.90 1.09
C ASP A 62 21.41 -9.80 0.22
N GLY A 63 21.54 -8.61 0.80
CA GLY A 63 22.27 -7.50 0.22
C GLY A 63 21.48 -6.64 -0.78
N ALA A 64 22.18 -5.66 -1.35
CA ALA A 64 21.59 -4.58 -2.14
C ALA A 64 21.06 -4.99 -3.53
N ASN A 65 21.31 -6.22 -3.97
CA ASN A 65 20.84 -6.72 -5.26
C ASN A 65 19.36 -7.13 -5.26
N PHE A 66 18.75 -7.18 -4.08
CA PHE A 66 17.35 -7.54 -3.91
C PHE A 66 16.53 -6.31 -3.51
N PRO A 67 15.32 -6.14 -4.07
CA PRO A 67 14.41 -5.05 -3.68
C PRO A 67 14.06 -5.05 -2.19
N VAL A 68 14.01 -6.22 -1.58
CA VAL A 68 13.77 -6.42 -0.14
C VAL A 68 14.91 -7.28 0.40
N SER A 69 15.79 -6.66 1.14
CA SER A 69 16.86 -7.37 1.84
C SER A 69 16.32 -8.08 3.08
N TYR A 70 16.94 -9.20 3.44
CA TYR A 70 16.59 -9.91 4.67
C TYR A 70 16.93 -9.10 5.91
N GLY A 71 16.03 -9.15 6.90
CA GLY A 71 16.20 -8.49 8.19
C GLY A 71 16.12 -6.97 8.14
N PHE A 72 16.97 -6.32 8.94
CA PHE A 72 17.13 -4.86 9.03
C PHE A 72 18.45 -4.50 8.35
N THR A 73 18.42 -4.20 7.07
CA THR A 73 19.64 -4.13 6.28
C THR A 73 19.94 -2.75 5.68
N THR A 74 18.98 -1.84 5.74
CA THR A 74 19.16 -0.48 5.23
C THR A 74 19.54 0.47 6.35
N VAL A 75 20.49 1.36 6.08
CA VAL A 75 20.90 2.38 7.04
C VAL A 75 19.74 3.36 7.27
N ASN A 76 19.31 3.49 8.51
CA ASN A 76 18.37 4.52 8.92
C ASN A 76 19.05 5.89 8.84
N LEU A 77 18.51 6.82 8.06
CA LEU A 77 19.10 8.13 7.81
C LEU A 77 19.19 9.02 9.06
N ASN A 78 18.33 8.79 10.07
CA ASN A 78 18.36 9.53 11.32
C ASN A 78 19.41 9.01 12.31
N THR A 79 19.49 7.68 12.41
CA THR A 79 20.29 7.02 13.45
C THR A 79 21.63 6.49 12.93
N ASN A 80 21.79 6.44 11.62
CA ASN A 80 22.93 5.83 10.93
C ASN A 80 23.17 4.35 11.32
N LYS A 81 22.11 3.64 11.73
CA LYS A 81 22.12 2.21 12.09
C LYS A 81 21.39 1.39 11.04
N ASN A 82 21.73 0.13 10.91
CA ASN A 82 21.04 -0.85 10.05
C ASN A 82 19.76 -1.34 10.74
N THR A 83 18.78 -0.45 10.92
CA THR A 83 17.52 -0.74 11.63
C THR A 83 16.29 -0.56 10.76
N GLN A 84 16.47 -0.28 9.47
CA GLN A 84 15.35 0.00 8.58
C GLN A 84 14.69 -1.29 8.09
N PRO A 85 13.44 -1.58 8.52
CA PRO A 85 12.67 -2.71 8.01
C PRO A 85 12.11 -2.42 6.62
N TRP A 86 11.63 -3.46 5.92
CA TRP A 86 10.87 -3.27 4.70
C TRP A 86 9.53 -2.58 5.00
N ARG A 87 9.20 -1.55 4.20
CA ARG A 87 7.94 -0.78 4.31
C ARG A 87 6.68 -1.54 3.88
N ALA A 88 6.78 -2.85 3.62
CA ALA A 88 5.70 -3.74 3.18
C ALA A 88 4.92 -3.24 1.95
N GLY A 89 5.60 -2.51 1.07
CA GLY A 89 5.02 -1.91 -0.14
C GLY A 89 6.00 -1.01 -0.86
N ALA A 90 5.49 0.04 -1.50
CA ALA A 90 6.27 1.06 -2.19
C ALA A 90 5.76 2.46 -1.87
N ASN A 91 6.54 3.49 -2.19
CA ASN A 91 6.25 4.91 -1.97
C ASN A 91 6.04 5.25 -0.49
N GLU A 92 4.87 5.76 -0.14
CA GLU A 92 4.48 6.09 1.23
C GLU A 92 4.41 4.84 2.12
N ASN A 93 4.28 5.02 3.40
CA ASN A 93 4.04 3.93 4.34
C ASN A 93 2.86 3.07 3.92
N THR A 94 3.02 1.77 4.01
CA THR A 94 1.89 0.88 4.21
C THR A 94 1.35 1.13 5.60
N ILE A 95 0.06 1.32 5.72
CA ILE A 95 -0.60 1.57 7.01
C ILE A 95 -1.67 0.52 7.27
N ILE A 96 -1.83 0.19 8.54
CA ILE A 96 -2.91 -0.65 9.05
C ILE A 96 -3.71 0.12 10.09
N THR A 97 -5.03 0.04 9.99
CA THR A 97 -5.95 0.67 10.93
C THR A 97 -6.79 -0.40 11.62
N PHE A 98 -6.86 -0.32 12.94
CA PHE A 98 -7.75 -1.12 13.77
C PHE A 98 -8.84 -0.20 14.34
N GLU A 99 -10.10 -0.55 14.12
CA GLU A 99 -11.23 0.25 14.61
C GLU A 99 -11.38 0.17 16.14
N HIS A 100 -11.07 -0.98 16.72
CA HIS A 100 -11.14 -1.24 18.15
C HIS A 100 -9.82 -1.78 18.68
N ASP A 101 -9.66 -1.79 20.03
CA ASP A 101 -8.53 -2.44 20.68
C ASP A 101 -8.50 -3.93 20.34
N VAL A 102 -7.35 -4.45 19.98
CA VAL A 102 -7.18 -5.85 19.56
C VAL A 102 -6.03 -6.52 20.34
N LYS A 103 -5.95 -7.84 20.22
CA LYS A 103 -4.77 -8.61 20.60
C LYS A 103 -4.14 -9.21 19.35
N VAL A 104 -2.86 -8.92 19.13
CA VAL A 104 -2.06 -9.54 18.07
C VAL A 104 -1.06 -10.49 18.72
N GLU A 105 -1.15 -11.77 18.43
CA GLU A 105 -0.33 -12.81 19.07
C GLU A 105 -0.30 -12.72 20.61
N GLY A 106 -1.47 -12.43 21.19
CA GLY A 106 -1.65 -12.30 22.64
C GLY A 106 -1.20 -10.97 23.26
N LYS A 107 -0.61 -10.06 22.49
CA LYS A 107 -0.19 -8.72 22.94
C LYS A 107 -1.28 -7.70 22.63
N ASP A 108 -1.56 -6.84 23.61
CA ASP A 108 -2.55 -5.78 23.46
C ASP A 108 -2.05 -4.71 22.51
N LEU A 109 -2.92 -4.33 21.55
CA LEU A 109 -2.70 -3.24 20.61
C LEU A 109 -3.95 -2.35 20.62
N LYS A 110 -3.75 -1.05 20.82
CA LYS A 110 -4.83 -0.07 20.87
C LYS A 110 -5.43 0.16 19.48
N ALA A 111 -6.70 0.55 19.45
CA ALA A 111 -7.34 1.07 18.26
C ALA A 111 -6.52 2.25 17.70
N GLY A 112 -6.39 2.32 16.38
CA GLY A 112 -5.63 3.39 15.75
C GLY A 112 -5.03 2.99 14.41
N THR A 113 -4.28 3.92 13.82
CA THR A 113 -3.57 3.72 12.56
C THR A 113 -2.08 3.64 12.82
N TYR A 114 -1.46 2.59 12.31
CA TYR A 114 -0.04 2.29 12.47
C TYR A 114 0.65 2.19 11.12
N GLY A 115 1.91 2.59 11.05
CA GLY A 115 2.81 2.21 9.97
C GLY A 115 3.08 0.71 10.05
N LEU A 116 2.87 0.00 8.95
CA LEU A 116 3.10 -1.44 8.86
C LEU A 116 4.44 -1.69 8.18
N HIS A 117 5.37 -2.26 8.91
CA HIS A 117 6.68 -2.64 8.41
C HIS A 117 6.95 -4.12 8.66
N MET A 118 7.90 -4.67 7.92
CA MET A 118 8.30 -6.07 8.09
C MET A 118 9.82 -6.22 8.02
N ALA A 119 10.38 -7.00 8.92
CA ALA A 119 11.69 -7.61 8.75
C ALA A 119 11.48 -9.06 8.35
N VAL A 120 11.97 -9.46 7.18
CA VAL A 120 11.72 -10.77 6.58
C VAL A 120 13.00 -11.60 6.48
N TRP A 121 12.88 -12.91 6.63
CA TRP A 121 13.94 -13.90 6.46
C TRP A 121 13.37 -15.09 5.66
N PRO A 122 14.18 -16.05 5.24
CA PRO A 122 13.68 -17.19 4.47
C PRO A 122 12.61 -18.03 5.17
N ASP A 123 12.66 -18.11 6.50
CA ASP A 123 11.84 -19.00 7.34
C ASP A 123 10.89 -18.26 8.30
N LYS A 124 11.03 -16.94 8.41
CA LYS A 124 10.23 -16.14 9.34
C LYS A 124 10.07 -14.70 8.87
N ALA A 125 9.13 -14.01 9.49
CA ALA A 125 9.00 -12.56 9.38
C ALA A 125 8.62 -11.96 10.74
N THR A 126 9.09 -10.75 11.01
CA THR A 126 8.62 -9.93 12.12
C THR A 126 7.75 -8.82 11.56
N VAL A 127 6.51 -8.74 12.01
CA VAL A 127 5.59 -7.65 11.68
C VAL A 127 5.74 -6.55 12.73
N ILE A 128 5.83 -5.31 12.28
CA ILE A 128 6.10 -4.15 13.13
C ILE A 128 4.97 -3.14 12.94
N PHE A 129 4.33 -2.74 14.04
CA PHE A 129 3.34 -1.67 14.08
C PHE A 129 4.00 -0.42 14.65
N SER A 130 4.23 0.57 13.80
CA SER A 130 4.87 1.84 14.17
C SER A 130 3.84 2.94 14.38
N ASN A 131 4.00 3.73 15.43
CA ASN A 131 3.19 4.94 15.63
C ASN A 131 3.42 6.02 14.56
N GLN A 132 4.48 5.89 13.75
CA GLN A 132 4.79 6.79 12.64
C GLN A 132 4.06 6.37 11.36
N SER A 133 2.73 6.51 11.34
CA SER A 133 1.92 6.12 10.18
C SER A 133 2.06 7.06 8.97
N GLY A 134 2.43 8.32 9.18
CA GLY A 134 2.50 9.37 8.14
C GLY A 134 3.87 9.54 7.48
N SER A 135 4.86 8.71 7.77
CA SER A 135 6.21 8.84 7.21
C SER A 135 6.30 8.34 5.75
N TRP A 136 7.36 8.73 5.05
CA TRP A 136 7.67 8.21 3.71
C TRP A 136 8.43 6.89 3.83
N GLY A 137 7.69 5.78 3.88
CA GLY A 137 8.27 4.44 4.06
C GLY A 137 8.99 4.30 5.39
N SER A 138 10.08 3.55 5.41
CA SER A 138 10.83 3.25 6.63
C SER A 138 12.05 4.14 6.85
N PHE A 139 12.23 5.23 6.08
CA PHE A 139 13.46 6.06 6.14
C PHE A 139 13.71 6.68 7.51
N PHE A 140 12.67 6.97 8.26
CA PHE A 140 12.74 7.60 9.59
C PHE A 140 12.26 6.66 10.69
N TYR A 141 12.24 5.35 10.41
CA TYR A 141 11.88 4.35 11.41
C TYR A 141 12.88 4.41 12.58
N ASP A 142 12.34 4.46 13.79
CA ASP A 142 13.07 4.40 15.06
C ASP A 142 12.43 3.34 15.95
N GLU A 143 13.24 2.52 16.64
CA GLU A 143 12.79 1.42 17.50
C GLU A 143 12.26 1.92 18.84
#